data_c29855e1d18beb3bf0001af1296cf7a6
#
_entry.id   c29855e1d18beb3bf0001af1296cf7a6
#
_cell.length_a   1.000
_cell.length_b   1.000
_cell.length_c   1.000
_cell.angle_alpha   90.00
_cell.angle_beta   90.00
_cell.angle_gamma   90.00
#
_symmetry.space_group_name_H-M   'P 1'
#
loop_
_entity.id
_entity.type
_entity.pdbx_description
1 polymer ?
#
loop_
_entity_poly.entity_id
_entity_poly.type
_entity_poly.pdbx_seq_one_letter_code
_entity_poly.pdbx_strand_id
1 'polypeptide(L)'
;MTLKIGIIGASFAKAAYLPAFKHISNVEVLAICSSRLESAKKCAEEFNIPNYYNDWKQMLDQHIFDLVCIATPTDLHAPITIYALEKGANILTEKPTAMNAQEAKQMLEFATKQNKIHMMDHELRFNPNRNKIKEWISSDMLGKIQHINITNISNGWLDPSSRPENDWWSLESRGGGRMGANGSHQIDLIRWWCGEVKSVFGQVITVVKDRVDKNSNKEWKATADDLSYFSLEMESGTLVNVFMSGIASHSLGNKTQIFGTEGSVILEDKNEEILLAKKNEEFKKLYFEDPNASLDGINKGIWNVSVVSLLQELTSAIKENRKLHHGSTFLDGLKNQIVVDAVKESTVQR
;
A
#
# COMPACT_ATOMS: atom_id res chain seq x y z
N MET A 1 6.24 -16.83 -23.38
CA MET A 1 6.85 -15.48 -23.43
C MET A 1 7.37 -15.15 -22.04
N THR A 2 8.60 -14.68 -21.90
CA THR A 2 9.16 -14.20 -20.63
C THR A 2 8.91 -12.71 -20.51
N LEU A 3 8.27 -12.25 -19.45
CA LEU A 3 8.01 -10.82 -19.23
C LEU A 3 9.27 -10.11 -18.75
N LYS A 4 9.59 -9.00 -19.37
CA LYS A 4 10.69 -8.10 -18.99
C LYS A 4 10.19 -7.06 -18.00
N ILE A 5 10.79 -7.06 -16.80
CA ILE A 5 10.38 -6.22 -15.67
C ILE A 5 11.41 -5.10 -15.48
N GLY A 6 10.93 -3.87 -15.37
CA GLY A 6 11.70 -2.73 -14.86
C GLY A 6 11.27 -2.38 -13.46
N ILE A 7 12.22 -2.08 -12.57
CA ILE A 7 11.92 -1.68 -11.18
C ILE A 7 12.49 -0.30 -10.91
N ILE A 8 11.66 0.61 -10.38
CA ILE A 8 12.07 1.97 -10.00
C ILE A 8 11.80 2.16 -8.51
N GLY A 9 12.87 2.27 -7.72
CA GLY A 9 12.84 2.26 -6.26
C GLY A 9 13.42 0.97 -5.67
N ALA A 10 14.66 1.02 -5.16
CA ALA A 10 15.37 -0.19 -4.71
C ALA A 10 14.99 -0.64 -3.29
N SER A 11 14.53 0.26 -2.43
CA SER A 11 14.36 -0.04 -0.99
C SER A 11 13.26 -1.08 -0.73
N PHE A 12 12.02 -0.77 -1.11
CA PHE A 12 10.90 -1.69 -0.95
C PHE A 12 11.00 -2.87 -1.92
N ALA A 13 11.46 -2.63 -3.14
CA ALA A 13 11.65 -3.69 -4.12
C ALA A 13 12.58 -4.80 -3.61
N LYS A 14 13.68 -4.44 -2.92
CA LYS A 14 14.58 -5.41 -2.28
C LYS A 14 13.89 -6.19 -1.17
N ALA A 15 13.02 -5.54 -0.41
CA ALA A 15 12.33 -6.16 0.72
C ALA A 15 11.17 -7.07 0.29
N ALA A 16 10.48 -6.76 -0.82
CA ALA A 16 9.24 -7.43 -1.21
C ALA A 16 9.24 -7.94 -2.66
N TYR A 17 9.40 -7.08 -3.67
CA TYR A 17 9.21 -7.46 -5.08
C TYR A 17 10.26 -8.46 -5.58
N LEU A 18 11.52 -8.19 -5.33
CA LEU A 18 12.61 -9.02 -5.85
C LEU A 18 12.63 -10.45 -5.25
N PRO A 19 12.43 -10.63 -3.93
CA PRO A 19 12.21 -11.95 -3.39
C PRO A 19 11.00 -12.65 -4.01
N ALA A 20 9.87 -11.96 -4.18
CA ALA A 20 8.66 -12.52 -4.73
C ALA A 20 8.82 -12.93 -6.21
N PHE A 21 9.50 -12.13 -7.05
CA PHE A 21 9.75 -12.48 -8.44
C PHE A 21 10.55 -13.77 -8.62
N LYS A 22 11.36 -14.19 -7.64
CA LYS A 22 12.06 -15.49 -7.69
C LYS A 22 11.11 -16.69 -7.71
N HIS A 23 9.88 -16.51 -7.23
CA HIS A 23 8.84 -17.54 -7.18
C HIS A 23 7.81 -17.44 -8.32
N ILE A 24 8.05 -16.56 -9.30
CA ILE A 24 7.16 -16.38 -10.46
C ILE A 24 7.86 -16.84 -11.73
N SER A 25 7.25 -17.80 -12.40
CA SER A 25 7.83 -18.34 -13.65
C SER A 25 7.70 -17.39 -14.82
N ASN A 26 8.65 -17.47 -15.76
CA ASN A 26 8.64 -16.69 -16.99
C ASN A 26 8.57 -15.16 -16.75
N VAL A 27 9.38 -14.67 -15.84
CA VAL A 27 9.66 -13.26 -15.61
C VAL A 27 11.17 -13.04 -15.53
N GLU A 28 11.63 -11.89 -15.98
CA GLU A 28 13.02 -11.45 -15.91
C GLU A 28 13.06 -10.01 -15.43
N VAL A 29 13.71 -9.74 -14.31
CA VAL A 29 13.99 -8.37 -13.89
C VAL A 29 15.18 -7.87 -14.68
N LEU A 30 14.93 -7.08 -15.73
CA LEU A 30 15.92 -6.63 -16.68
C LEU A 30 16.72 -5.42 -16.19
N ALA A 31 16.09 -4.53 -15.41
CA ALA A 31 16.74 -3.33 -14.92
C ALA A 31 16.14 -2.84 -13.60
N ILE A 32 16.99 -2.18 -12.81
CA ILE A 32 16.58 -1.49 -11.56
C ILE A 32 17.13 -0.06 -11.53
N CYS A 33 16.30 0.87 -11.05
CA CYS A 33 16.68 2.26 -10.84
C CYS A 33 16.49 2.68 -9.37
N SER A 34 17.41 3.50 -8.87
CA SER A 34 17.30 4.13 -7.55
C SER A 34 17.94 5.52 -7.61
N SER A 35 17.48 6.48 -6.81
CA SER A 35 18.04 7.84 -6.77
C SER A 35 19.55 7.89 -6.49
N ARG A 36 20.12 6.84 -5.90
CA ARG A 36 21.57 6.66 -5.67
C ARG A 36 22.05 5.48 -6.49
N LEU A 37 22.98 5.73 -7.42
CA LEU A 37 23.54 4.69 -8.29
C LEU A 37 24.11 3.51 -7.50
N GLU A 38 24.78 3.77 -6.41
CA GLU A 38 25.38 2.74 -5.53
C GLU A 38 24.29 1.82 -4.92
N SER A 39 23.11 2.37 -4.60
CA SER A 39 22.00 1.58 -4.09
C SER A 39 21.40 0.68 -5.19
N ALA A 40 21.27 1.21 -6.40
CA ALA A 40 20.82 0.42 -7.56
C ALA A 40 21.81 -0.70 -7.88
N LYS A 41 23.12 -0.38 -7.91
CA LYS A 41 24.20 -1.33 -8.17
C LYS A 41 24.23 -2.48 -7.16
N LYS A 42 24.23 -2.18 -5.85
CA LYS A 42 24.21 -3.22 -4.80
C LYS A 42 22.99 -4.13 -4.91
N CYS A 43 21.83 -3.55 -5.21
CA CYS A 43 20.61 -4.32 -5.40
C CYS A 43 20.70 -5.20 -6.65
N ALA A 44 21.25 -4.69 -7.76
CA ALA A 44 21.46 -5.43 -8.99
C ALA A 44 22.42 -6.62 -8.80
N GLU A 45 23.54 -6.41 -8.11
CA GLU A 45 24.50 -7.47 -7.79
C GLU A 45 23.87 -8.57 -6.92
N GLU A 46 23.11 -8.20 -5.88
CA GLU A 46 22.47 -9.17 -4.96
C GLU A 46 21.40 -10.03 -5.64
N PHE A 47 20.68 -9.47 -6.60
CA PHE A 47 19.57 -10.16 -7.30
C PHE A 47 19.90 -10.56 -8.75
N ASN A 48 21.16 -10.42 -9.19
CA ASN A 48 21.63 -10.73 -10.54
C ASN A 48 20.85 -9.98 -11.64
N ILE A 49 20.56 -8.68 -11.42
CA ILE A 49 19.89 -7.84 -12.39
C ILE A 49 20.95 -7.25 -13.34
N PRO A 50 20.81 -7.42 -14.67
CA PRO A 50 21.88 -7.06 -15.60
C PRO A 50 22.13 -5.55 -15.72
N ASN A 51 21.12 -4.71 -15.48
CA ASN A 51 21.24 -3.28 -15.69
C ASN A 51 20.79 -2.48 -14.45
N TYR A 52 21.52 -1.40 -14.12
CA TYR A 52 21.20 -0.53 -13.01
C TYR A 52 21.39 0.95 -13.34
N TYR A 53 20.51 1.80 -12.82
CA TYR A 53 20.41 3.21 -13.18
C TYR A 53 20.20 4.09 -11.95
N ASN A 54 20.53 5.38 -12.07
CA ASN A 54 20.11 6.42 -11.13
C ASN A 54 19.16 7.46 -11.77
N ASP A 55 18.89 7.29 -13.05
CA ASP A 55 17.89 8.06 -13.80
C ASP A 55 16.86 7.08 -14.39
N TRP A 56 15.63 7.18 -13.93
CA TRP A 56 14.54 6.33 -14.36
C TRP A 56 14.11 6.61 -15.82
N LYS A 57 14.25 7.86 -16.31
CA LYS A 57 13.98 8.18 -17.71
C LYS A 57 14.96 7.47 -18.62
N GLN A 58 16.26 7.56 -18.29
CA GLN A 58 17.29 6.85 -19.03
C GLN A 58 17.01 5.35 -19.08
N MET A 59 16.62 4.74 -17.97
CA MET A 59 16.26 3.31 -17.92
C MET A 59 15.08 2.99 -18.86
N LEU A 60 14.01 3.80 -18.81
CA LEU A 60 12.82 3.61 -19.63
C LEU A 60 13.04 3.93 -21.12
N ASP A 61 14.05 4.74 -21.46
CA ASP A 61 14.42 5.04 -22.83
C ASP A 61 15.30 3.97 -23.47
N GLN A 62 16.11 3.29 -22.66
CA GLN A 62 17.05 2.29 -23.15
C GLN A 62 16.47 0.88 -23.22
N HIS A 63 15.35 0.61 -22.57
CA HIS A 63 14.75 -0.73 -22.52
C HIS A 63 13.25 -0.69 -22.78
N ILE A 64 12.74 -1.77 -23.38
CA ILE A 64 11.32 -2.05 -23.49
C ILE A 64 10.92 -3.01 -22.37
N PHE A 65 9.97 -2.60 -21.54
CA PHE A 65 9.45 -3.39 -20.44
C PHE A 65 8.00 -3.83 -20.69
N ASP A 66 7.69 -5.05 -20.33
CA ASP A 66 6.29 -5.53 -20.27
C ASP A 66 5.57 -5.02 -19.01
N LEU A 67 6.33 -4.86 -17.91
CA LEU A 67 5.84 -4.35 -16.63
C LEU A 67 6.89 -3.43 -16.00
N VAL A 68 6.44 -2.29 -15.48
CA VAL A 68 7.25 -1.41 -14.64
C VAL A 68 6.64 -1.36 -13.23
N CYS A 69 7.46 -1.74 -12.23
CA CYS A 69 7.12 -1.65 -10.81
C CYS A 69 7.71 -0.37 -10.21
N ILE A 70 6.86 0.48 -9.63
CA ILE A 70 7.21 1.80 -9.11
C ILE A 70 7.10 1.78 -7.59
N ALA A 71 8.25 1.86 -6.90
CA ALA A 71 8.36 1.84 -5.44
C ALA A 71 9.20 3.03 -4.93
N THR A 72 8.87 4.20 -5.42
CA THR A 72 9.52 5.49 -5.11
C THR A 72 8.77 6.24 -4.00
N PRO A 73 9.27 7.39 -3.53
CA PRO A 73 8.43 8.37 -2.84
C PRO A 73 7.24 8.77 -3.70
N THR A 74 6.12 9.13 -3.05
CA THR A 74 4.82 9.34 -3.70
C THR A 74 4.82 10.45 -4.76
N ASP A 75 5.62 11.50 -4.56
CA ASP A 75 5.77 12.62 -5.51
C ASP A 75 6.28 12.19 -6.90
N LEU A 76 6.83 11.00 -7.00
CA LEU A 76 7.34 10.43 -8.25
C LEU A 76 6.40 9.40 -8.88
N HIS A 77 5.32 8.98 -8.21
CA HIS A 77 4.42 7.94 -8.73
C HIS A 77 3.77 8.36 -10.05
N ALA A 78 3.10 9.51 -10.09
CA ALA A 78 2.39 9.96 -11.29
C ALA A 78 3.34 10.23 -12.48
N PRO A 79 4.42 11.03 -12.35
CA PRO A 79 5.29 11.29 -13.50
C PRO A 79 5.96 10.02 -14.06
N ILE A 80 6.39 9.08 -13.20
CA ILE A 80 6.99 7.84 -13.66
C ILE A 80 5.94 6.95 -14.33
N THR A 81 4.76 6.81 -13.73
CA THR A 81 3.65 6.01 -14.28
C THR A 81 3.27 6.48 -15.68
N ILE A 82 3.05 7.79 -15.86
CA ILE A 82 2.65 8.36 -17.15
C ILE A 82 3.72 8.08 -18.19
N TYR A 83 4.99 8.33 -17.87
CA TYR A 83 6.10 8.10 -18.79
C TYR A 83 6.27 6.62 -19.16
N ALA A 84 6.14 5.70 -18.20
CA ALA A 84 6.22 4.26 -18.44
C ALA A 84 5.05 3.76 -19.30
N LEU A 85 3.85 4.31 -19.12
CA LEU A 85 2.67 4.04 -19.97
C LEU A 85 2.89 4.52 -21.40
N GLU A 86 3.50 5.69 -21.60
CA GLU A 86 3.87 6.21 -22.94
C GLU A 86 4.88 5.29 -23.64
N LYS A 87 5.77 4.63 -22.89
CA LYS A 87 6.69 3.61 -23.40
C LYS A 87 6.02 2.24 -23.62
N GLY A 88 4.73 2.12 -23.30
CA GLY A 88 3.95 0.92 -23.57
C GLY A 88 4.02 -0.16 -22.50
N ALA A 89 4.53 0.14 -21.31
CA ALA A 89 4.56 -0.80 -20.19
C ALA A 89 3.21 -0.93 -19.48
N ASN A 90 2.95 -2.10 -18.89
CA ASN A 90 1.95 -2.26 -17.82
C ASN A 90 2.56 -1.77 -16.49
N ILE A 91 1.73 -1.45 -15.51
CA ILE A 91 2.20 -0.76 -14.30
C ILE A 91 1.77 -1.45 -13.02
N LEU A 92 2.72 -1.57 -12.09
CA LEU A 92 2.47 -1.71 -10.66
C LEU A 92 3.00 -0.47 -9.94
N THR A 93 2.17 0.20 -9.16
CA THR A 93 2.59 1.39 -8.40
C THR A 93 2.31 1.19 -6.92
N GLU A 94 3.29 1.56 -6.10
CA GLU A 94 3.14 1.65 -4.64
C GLU A 94 2.05 2.64 -4.24
N LYS A 95 1.56 2.43 -3.03
CA LYS A 95 0.61 3.33 -2.34
C LYS A 95 1.37 4.41 -1.52
N PRO A 96 0.75 5.56 -1.22
CA PRO A 96 -0.53 6.01 -1.76
C PRO A 96 -0.43 6.26 -3.27
N THR A 97 -1.57 6.34 -3.95
CA THR A 97 -1.60 6.36 -5.43
C THR A 97 -0.77 7.50 -6.03
N ALA A 98 -0.96 8.71 -5.51
CA ALA A 98 -0.31 9.93 -5.99
C ALA A 98 -0.32 11.00 -4.89
N MET A 99 0.18 12.19 -5.17
CA MET A 99 0.16 13.32 -4.25
C MET A 99 -1.26 13.84 -3.97
N ASN A 100 -2.16 13.66 -4.93
CA ASN A 100 -3.56 14.10 -4.86
C ASN A 100 -4.44 13.35 -5.87
N ALA A 101 -5.75 13.55 -5.77
CA ALA A 101 -6.72 12.90 -6.65
C ALA A 101 -6.60 13.34 -8.12
N GLN A 102 -6.10 14.54 -8.42
CA GLN A 102 -5.90 14.99 -9.80
C GLN A 102 -4.79 14.19 -10.48
N GLU A 103 -3.67 13.98 -9.82
CA GLU A 103 -2.59 13.12 -10.32
C GLU A 103 -3.05 11.67 -10.49
N ALA A 104 -3.76 11.11 -9.49
CA ALA A 104 -4.31 9.77 -9.57
C ALA A 104 -5.28 9.61 -10.74
N LYS A 105 -6.09 10.65 -11.03
CA LYS A 105 -6.97 10.69 -12.20
C LYS A 105 -6.19 10.68 -13.52
N GLN A 106 -5.11 11.45 -13.62
CA GLN A 106 -4.24 11.45 -14.80
C GLN A 106 -3.63 10.06 -15.03
N MET A 107 -3.13 9.39 -13.98
CA MET A 107 -2.61 8.02 -14.10
C MET A 107 -3.65 7.06 -14.67
N LEU A 108 -4.89 7.10 -14.17
CA LEU A 108 -6.00 6.27 -14.65
C LEU A 108 -6.35 6.58 -16.12
N GLU A 109 -6.45 7.86 -16.48
CA GLU A 109 -6.78 8.29 -17.84
C GLU A 109 -5.73 7.83 -18.84
N PHE A 110 -4.44 7.99 -18.52
CA PHE A 110 -3.34 7.53 -19.35
C PHE A 110 -3.33 5.99 -19.49
N ALA A 111 -3.49 5.26 -18.40
CA ALA A 111 -3.53 3.79 -18.44
C ALA A 111 -4.71 3.27 -19.29
N THR A 112 -5.88 3.92 -19.15
CA THR A 112 -7.08 3.59 -19.95
C THR A 112 -6.84 3.89 -21.44
N LYS A 113 -6.30 5.08 -21.76
CA LYS A 113 -6.00 5.48 -23.14
C LYS A 113 -4.99 4.53 -23.82
N GLN A 114 -4.00 4.07 -23.09
CA GLN A 114 -2.98 3.15 -23.59
C GLN A 114 -3.43 1.67 -23.56
N ASN A 115 -4.64 1.39 -23.03
CA ASN A 115 -5.17 0.03 -22.84
C ASN A 115 -4.17 -0.88 -22.12
N LYS A 116 -3.57 -0.40 -21.03
CA LYS A 116 -2.57 -1.13 -20.24
C LYS A 116 -3.16 -1.68 -18.96
N ILE A 117 -2.67 -2.84 -18.56
CA ILE A 117 -2.99 -3.43 -17.27
C ILE A 117 -2.22 -2.64 -16.20
N HIS A 118 -2.93 -2.27 -15.14
CA HIS A 118 -2.39 -1.46 -14.05
C HIS A 118 -2.94 -1.94 -12.71
N MET A 119 -2.08 -1.93 -11.71
CA MET A 119 -2.41 -2.35 -10.35
C MET A 119 -1.75 -1.41 -9.34
N MET A 120 -2.46 -1.12 -8.25
CA MET A 120 -1.92 -0.51 -7.04
C MET A 120 -1.41 -1.59 -6.10
N ASP A 121 -0.30 -1.36 -5.43
CA ASP A 121 0.20 -2.27 -4.41
C ASP A 121 -0.59 -2.13 -3.09
N HIS A 122 -1.86 -2.52 -3.15
CA HIS A 122 -2.68 -2.79 -1.98
C HIS A 122 -2.66 -4.29 -1.70
N GLU A 123 -1.50 -4.81 -1.38
CA GLU A 123 -1.19 -6.24 -1.20
C GLU A 123 -2.07 -6.91 -0.15
N LEU A 124 -2.61 -6.14 0.82
CA LEU A 124 -3.50 -6.67 1.84
C LEU A 124 -4.80 -7.26 1.29
N ARG A 125 -5.22 -6.89 0.07
CA ARG A 125 -6.33 -7.56 -0.62
C ARG A 125 -6.04 -9.04 -0.92
N PHE A 126 -4.75 -9.42 -0.97
CA PHE A 126 -4.30 -10.80 -1.22
C PHE A 126 -4.05 -11.60 0.07
N ASN A 127 -4.15 -10.97 1.23
CA ASN A 127 -4.00 -11.65 2.51
C ASN A 127 -5.20 -12.57 2.81
N PRO A 128 -4.99 -13.84 3.21
CA PRO A 128 -6.06 -14.81 3.43
C PRO A 128 -7.12 -14.37 4.45
N ASN A 129 -6.71 -13.77 5.58
CA ASN A 129 -7.63 -13.32 6.60
C ASN A 129 -8.56 -12.20 6.08
N ARG A 130 -8.01 -11.27 5.31
CA ARG A 130 -8.77 -10.14 4.74
C ARG A 130 -9.69 -10.57 3.61
N ASN A 131 -9.27 -11.58 2.84
CA ASN A 131 -10.13 -12.25 1.86
C ASN A 131 -11.29 -12.97 2.54
N LYS A 132 -11.04 -13.62 3.68
CA LYS A 132 -12.09 -14.30 4.45
C LYS A 132 -13.11 -13.31 5.00
N ILE A 133 -12.67 -12.17 5.49
CA ILE A 133 -13.57 -11.08 5.91
C ILE A 133 -14.44 -10.64 4.72
N LYS A 134 -13.84 -10.43 3.53
CA LYS A 134 -14.58 -10.09 2.32
C LYS A 134 -15.64 -11.13 1.96
N GLU A 135 -15.28 -12.41 2.03
CA GLU A 135 -16.20 -13.53 1.78
C GLU A 135 -17.38 -13.50 2.76
N TRP A 136 -17.11 -13.34 4.07
CA TRP A 136 -18.16 -13.31 5.10
C TRP A 136 -19.12 -12.12 4.95
N ILE A 137 -18.60 -10.96 4.59
CA ILE A 137 -19.43 -9.78 4.30
C ILE A 137 -20.24 -10.00 3.01
N SER A 138 -19.61 -10.53 1.95
CA SER A 138 -20.28 -10.71 0.65
C SER A 138 -21.34 -11.82 0.67
N SER A 139 -21.18 -12.82 1.56
CA SER A 139 -22.17 -13.90 1.74
C SER A 139 -23.25 -13.58 2.77
N ASP A 140 -23.30 -12.36 3.27
CA ASP A 140 -24.21 -11.90 4.33
C ASP A 140 -24.10 -12.67 5.65
N MET A 141 -22.99 -13.40 5.86
CA MET A 141 -22.78 -14.21 7.09
C MET A 141 -22.70 -13.34 8.35
N LEU A 142 -22.24 -12.10 8.23
CA LEU A 142 -22.19 -11.12 9.32
C LEU A 142 -23.48 -10.28 9.39
N GLY A 143 -24.40 -10.45 8.46
CA GLY A 143 -25.55 -9.58 8.29
C GLY A 143 -25.13 -8.16 7.84
N LYS A 144 -26.01 -7.19 8.04
CA LYS A 144 -25.68 -5.79 7.72
C LYS A 144 -24.56 -5.30 8.63
N ILE A 145 -23.45 -4.84 8.03
CA ILE A 145 -22.34 -4.25 8.80
C ILE A 145 -22.79 -2.90 9.37
N GLN A 146 -22.76 -2.78 10.67
CA GLN A 146 -23.18 -1.58 11.38
C GLN A 146 -22.02 -0.61 11.59
N HIS A 147 -20.90 -1.11 12.12
CA HIS A 147 -19.73 -0.27 12.32
C HIS A 147 -18.42 -1.07 12.29
N ILE A 148 -17.33 -0.35 12.01
CA ILE A 148 -15.96 -0.86 11.97
C ILE A 148 -15.08 0.07 12.80
N ASN A 149 -14.22 -0.49 13.66
CA ASN A 149 -13.18 0.26 14.36
C ASN A 149 -11.81 -0.28 13.99
N ILE A 150 -10.91 0.60 13.59
CA ILE A 150 -9.53 0.26 13.22
C ILE A 150 -8.57 1.10 14.07
N THR A 151 -7.60 0.46 14.69
CA THR A 151 -6.49 1.14 15.35
C THR A 151 -5.17 0.64 14.78
N ASN A 152 -4.23 1.57 14.53
CA ASN A 152 -2.85 1.26 14.16
C ASN A 152 -1.92 2.05 15.08
N ILE A 153 -1.35 1.38 16.06
CA ILE A 153 -0.55 2.02 17.12
C ILE A 153 0.89 1.53 17.04
N SER A 154 1.81 2.45 16.80
CA SER A 154 3.24 2.18 16.77
C SER A 154 4.05 3.28 17.49
N ASN A 155 5.32 3.00 17.75
CA ASN A 155 6.24 3.91 18.45
C ASN A 155 7.40 4.39 17.57
N GLY A 156 7.45 3.98 16.31
CA GLY A 156 8.62 4.18 15.44
C GLY A 156 8.95 5.65 15.12
N TRP A 157 8.04 6.59 15.41
CA TRP A 157 8.22 8.02 15.13
C TRP A 157 8.22 8.89 16.39
N LEU A 158 8.09 8.29 17.56
CA LEU A 158 8.06 9.02 18.85
C LEU A 158 9.41 9.68 19.15
N ASP A 159 10.53 8.96 18.97
CA ASP A 159 11.86 9.51 19.18
C ASP A 159 12.20 10.52 18.08
N PRO A 160 12.48 11.81 18.40
CA PRO A 160 12.84 12.83 17.43
C PRO A 160 14.05 12.43 16.55
N SER A 161 14.92 11.56 17.02
CA SER A 161 16.10 11.10 16.31
C SER A 161 15.87 9.81 15.49
N SER A 162 14.65 9.27 15.47
CA SER A 162 14.33 8.02 14.75
C SER A 162 14.39 8.14 13.23
N ARG A 163 14.35 9.37 12.70
CA ARG A 163 14.36 9.66 11.26
C ARG A 163 15.53 10.58 10.88
N PRO A 164 16.27 10.26 9.80
CA PRO A 164 17.32 11.14 9.31
C PRO A 164 16.76 12.40 8.67
N GLU A 165 17.59 13.43 8.54
CA GLU A 165 17.27 14.60 7.72
C GLU A 165 16.93 14.15 6.29
N ASN A 166 15.94 14.78 5.67
CA ASN A 166 15.46 14.47 4.33
C ASN A 166 14.80 13.08 4.18
N ASP A 167 14.40 12.43 5.28
CA ASP A 167 13.54 11.26 5.21
C ASP A 167 12.20 11.63 4.56
N TRP A 168 11.95 11.14 3.36
CA TRP A 168 10.76 11.48 2.58
C TRP A 168 9.45 11.13 3.30
N TRP A 169 9.45 10.09 4.16
CA TRP A 169 8.31 9.70 4.98
C TRP A 169 7.86 10.79 5.95
N SER A 170 8.77 11.67 6.34
CA SER A 170 8.53 12.78 7.26
C SER A 170 8.25 14.11 6.54
N LEU A 171 8.20 14.11 5.21
CA LEU A 171 8.00 15.29 4.38
C LEU A 171 6.67 15.22 3.61
N GLU A 172 5.74 16.12 3.93
CA GLU A 172 4.44 16.20 3.23
C GLU A 172 4.62 16.48 1.73
N SER A 173 5.57 17.35 1.36
CA SER A 173 5.91 17.66 -0.03
C SER A 173 6.38 16.48 -0.86
N ARG A 174 6.73 15.37 -0.22
CA ARG A 174 7.13 14.09 -0.85
C ARG A 174 6.03 13.03 -0.74
N GLY A 175 4.86 13.38 -0.21
CA GLY A 175 3.76 12.46 0.05
C GLY A 175 3.97 11.54 1.24
N GLY A 176 4.83 11.94 2.19
CA GLY A 176 5.03 11.23 3.45
C GLY A 176 3.82 11.30 4.38
N GLY A 177 3.95 10.68 5.54
CA GLY A 177 2.96 10.66 6.61
C GLY A 177 2.25 9.33 6.80
N ARG A 178 1.66 9.19 7.98
CA ARG A 178 0.91 7.98 8.38
C ARG A 178 -0.37 7.80 7.58
N MET A 179 -1.02 8.92 7.23
CA MET A 179 -2.24 8.90 6.43
C MET A 179 -1.99 8.26 5.07
N GLY A 180 -0.96 8.70 4.34
CA GLY A 180 -0.58 8.08 3.07
C GLY A 180 -0.08 6.65 3.23
N ALA A 181 0.81 6.40 4.21
CA ALA A 181 1.47 5.11 4.38
C ALA A 181 0.53 3.99 4.86
N ASN A 182 -0.27 4.24 5.89
CA ASN A 182 -1.14 3.25 6.53
C ASN A 182 -2.61 3.52 6.28
N GLY A 183 -3.04 4.79 6.27
CA GLY A 183 -4.42 5.17 6.04
C GLY A 183 -4.94 4.73 4.68
N SER A 184 -4.10 4.82 3.63
CA SER A 184 -4.46 4.36 2.29
C SER A 184 -4.81 2.86 2.26
N HIS A 185 -4.07 2.00 2.97
CA HIS A 185 -4.42 0.57 3.11
C HIS A 185 -5.75 0.36 3.82
N GLN A 186 -6.00 1.11 4.92
CA GLN A 186 -7.25 0.96 5.67
C GLN A 186 -8.45 1.42 4.82
N ILE A 187 -8.35 2.55 4.14
CA ILE A 187 -9.39 3.05 3.24
C ILE A 187 -9.64 2.06 2.10
N ASP A 188 -8.59 1.48 1.53
CA ASP A 188 -8.71 0.47 0.47
C ASP A 188 -9.48 -0.76 0.94
N LEU A 189 -9.12 -1.32 2.09
CA LEU A 189 -9.79 -2.48 2.68
C LEU A 189 -11.26 -2.17 3.03
N ILE A 190 -11.52 -1.03 3.65
CA ILE A 190 -12.89 -0.60 4.02
C ILE A 190 -13.76 -0.49 2.76
N ARG A 191 -13.26 0.18 1.70
CA ARG A 191 -13.99 0.32 0.45
C ARG A 191 -14.20 -1.03 -0.24
N TRP A 192 -13.19 -1.89 -0.23
CA TRP A 192 -13.30 -3.23 -0.81
C TRP A 192 -14.32 -4.11 -0.07
N TRP A 193 -14.39 -4.00 1.26
CA TRP A 193 -15.35 -4.75 2.09
C TRP A 193 -16.76 -4.19 2.02
N CYS A 194 -16.94 -2.89 2.19
CA CYS A 194 -18.24 -2.25 2.48
C CYS A 194 -18.75 -1.31 1.39
N GLY A 195 -18.03 -1.16 0.27
CA GLY A 195 -18.43 -0.27 -0.82
C GLY A 195 -17.88 1.15 -0.70
N GLU A 196 -18.55 2.12 -1.31
CA GLU A 196 -18.02 3.48 -1.42
C GLU A 196 -18.28 4.34 -0.19
N VAL A 197 -17.41 5.33 0.00
CA VAL A 197 -17.48 6.31 1.09
C VAL A 197 -18.43 7.43 0.68
N LYS A 198 -19.41 7.74 1.52
CA LYS A 198 -20.38 8.83 1.35
C LYS A 198 -19.85 10.15 1.94
N SER A 199 -19.31 10.10 3.13
CA SER A 199 -18.80 11.28 3.83
C SER A 199 -17.62 10.93 4.74
N VAL A 200 -16.78 11.94 5.00
CA VAL A 200 -15.59 11.81 5.83
C VAL A 200 -15.46 12.98 6.79
N PHE A 201 -14.95 12.68 7.98
CA PHE A 201 -14.52 13.64 8.97
C PHE A 201 -13.20 13.17 9.58
N GLY A 202 -12.19 14.03 9.71
CA GLY A 202 -10.93 13.59 10.30
C GLY A 202 -9.89 14.68 10.47
N GLN A 203 -8.74 14.26 11.02
CA GLN A 203 -7.57 15.10 11.18
C GLN A 203 -6.29 14.32 10.91
N VAL A 204 -5.32 15.01 10.31
CA VAL A 204 -3.92 14.60 10.20
C VAL A 204 -3.07 15.60 10.98
N ILE A 205 -2.15 15.11 11.81
CA ILE A 205 -1.43 15.93 12.79
C ILE A 205 0.04 15.54 12.77
N THR A 206 0.93 16.52 12.67
CA THR A 206 2.35 16.37 12.94
C THR A 206 2.61 16.77 14.38
N VAL A 207 2.82 15.83 15.28
CA VAL A 207 3.06 16.07 16.70
C VAL A 207 4.55 16.25 16.97
N VAL A 208 5.40 15.33 16.49
CA VAL A 208 6.85 15.39 16.64
C VAL A 208 7.44 16.13 15.43
N LYS A 209 7.31 17.47 15.47
CA LYS A 209 7.77 18.36 14.38
C LYS A 209 9.29 18.54 14.39
N ASP A 210 9.85 18.80 15.55
CA ASP A 210 11.27 19.08 15.71
C ASP A 210 12.03 17.78 15.86
N ARG A 211 12.98 17.54 14.93
CA ARG A 211 13.74 16.30 14.82
C ARG A 211 15.24 16.57 14.78
N VAL A 212 16.02 15.55 15.11
CA VAL A 212 17.47 15.63 15.10
C VAL A 212 18.03 14.45 14.28
N ASP A 213 18.83 14.72 13.30
CA ASP A 213 19.56 13.68 12.55
C ASP A 213 20.65 13.05 13.41
N LYS A 214 20.58 11.74 13.65
CA LYS A 214 21.54 11.00 14.51
C LYS A 214 22.99 11.08 14.03
N ASN A 215 23.21 11.22 12.73
CA ASN A 215 24.55 11.18 12.14
C ASN A 215 25.23 12.55 12.16
N SER A 216 24.45 13.60 11.89
CA SER A 216 24.97 14.97 11.79
C SER A 216 24.67 15.85 13.00
N ASN A 217 23.82 15.41 13.93
CA ASN A 217 23.24 16.19 15.02
C ASN A 217 22.51 17.46 14.55
N LYS A 218 22.14 17.52 13.29
CA LYS A 218 21.43 18.66 12.72
C LYS A 218 19.95 18.60 13.10
N GLU A 219 19.43 19.73 13.57
CA GLU A 219 18.01 19.92 13.79
C GLU A 219 17.30 20.15 12.45
N TRP A 220 16.11 19.54 12.30
CA TRP A 220 15.28 19.70 11.13
C TRP A 220 13.78 19.55 11.47
N LYS A 221 12.89 19.91 10.56
CA LYS A 221 11.44 19.86 10.81
C LYS A 221 10.74 18.85 9.92
N ALA A 222 10.00 17.95 10.54
CA ALA A 222 9.02 17.10 9.86
C ALA A 222 7.77 17.92 9.55
N THR A 223 7.18 17.66 8.37
CA THR A 223 5.94 18.30 7.93
C THR A 223 4.81 17.31 7.70
N ALA A 224 5.13 16.03 7.53
CA ALA A 224 4.14 14.98 7.35
C ALA A 224 3.56 14.50 8.67
N ASP A 225 2.34 14.00 8.65
CA ASP A 225 1.62 13.53 9.82
C ASP A 225 2.25 12.27 10.45
N ASP A 226 2.30 12.24 11.77
CA ASP A 226 2.69 11.09 12.58
C ASP A 226 1.51 10.54 13.41
N LEU A 227 0.39 11.25 13.42
CA LEU A 227 -0.87 10.88 14.01
C LEU A 227 -2.02 11.29 13.07
N SER A 228 -2.98 10.38 12.87
CA SER A 228 -4.20 10.70 12.12
C SER A 228 -5.39 9.93 12.69
N TYR A 229 -6.55 10.54 12.64
CA TYR A 229 -7.81 9.89 12.97
C TYR A 229 -8.91 10.38 12.05
N PHE A 230 -9.82 9.48 11.66
CA PHE A 230 -10.94 9.84 10.80
C PHE A 230 -12.11 8.89 10.97
N SER A 231 -13.30 9.40 10.67
CA SER A 231 -14.53 8.64 10.61
C SER A 231 -15.09 8.71 9.18
N LEU A 232 -15.62 7.59 8.69
CA LEU A 232 -16.28 7.46 7.42
C LEU A 232 -17.73 7.04 7.60
N GLU A 233 -18.64 7.63 6.85
CA GLU A 233 -19.96 7.09 6.58
C GLU A 233 -19.92 6.44 5.19
N MET A 234 -20.22 5.15 5.12
CA MET A 234 -20.30 4.44 3.86
C MET A 234 -21.69 4.63 3.21
N GLU A 235 -21.77 4.49 1.90
CA GLU A 235 -23.07 4.52 1.19
C GLU A 235 -24.06 3.44 1.71
N SER A 236 -23.53 2.32 2.20
CA SER A 236 -24.30 1.26 2.87
C SER A 236 -24.90 1.67 4.22
N GLY A 237 -24.48 2.82 4.77
CA GLY A 237 -24.79 3.29 6.12
C GLY A 237 -23.89 2.72 7.20
N THR A 238 -22.87 1.95 6.87
CA THR A 238 -21.84 1.49 7.82
C THR A 238 -21.04 2.69 8.32
N LEU A 239 -20.80 2.77 9.63
CA LEU A 239 -19.93 3.77 10.25
C LEU A 239 -18.53 3.19 10.50
N VAL A 240 -17.49 3.93 10.18
CA VAL A 240 -16.11 3.49 10.38
C VAL A 240 -15.32 4.52 11.15
N ASN A 241 -14.55 4.07 12.15
CA ASN A 241 -13.58 4.89 12.86
C ASN A 241 -12.19 4.32 12.70
N VAL A 242 -11.23 5.18 12.37
CA VAL A 242 -9.82 4.83 12.22
C VAL A 242 -8.96 5.76 13.06
N PHE A 243 -8.09 5.18 13.89
CA PHE A 243 -7.09 5.92 14.66
C PHE A 243 -5.71 5.34 14.40
N MET A 244 -4.77 6.17 13.97
CA MET A 244 -3.41 5.77 13.64
C MET A 244 -2.41 6.66 14.36
N SER A 245 -1.46 6.06 15.07
CA SER A 245 -0.39 6.76 15.78
C SER A 245 0.96 6.12 15.52
N GLY A 246 1.94 6.93 15.11
CA GLY A 246 3.36 6.55 15.04
C GLY A 246 4.15 6.90 16.29
N ILE A 247 3.51 7.55 17.27
CA ILE A 247 4.14 8.25 18.38
C ILE A 247 3.67 7.76 19.77
N ALA A 248 3.12 6.57 19.84
CA ALA A 248 2.78 5.95 21.11
C ALA A 248 4.06 5.48 21.84
N SER A 249 4.03 5.39 23.18
CA SER A 249 5.18 4.86 23.93
C SER A 249 5.40 3.36 23.69
N HIS A 250 4.35 2.62 23.30
CA HIS A 250 4.38 1.19 23.01
C HIS A 250 3.62 0.88 21.73
N SER A 251 4.19 0.00 20.89
CA SER A 251 3.51 -0.52 19.71
C SER A 251 2.49 -1.60 20.10
N LEU A 252 1.24 -1.43 19.61
CA LEU A 252 0.19 -2.43 19.76
C LEU A 252 -0.14 -3.12 18.42
N GLY A 253 0.39 -2.62 17.30
CA GLY A 253 0.09 -3.12 15.96
C GLY A 253 -1.24 -2.60 15.42
N ASN A 254 -1.79 -3.32 14.44
CA ASN A 254 -3.12 -3.07 13.91
C ASN A 254 -4.15 -3.96 14.61
N LYS A 255 -5.33 -3.38 14.81
CA LYS A 255 -6.53 -4.11 15.22
C LYS A 255 -7.71 -3.62 14.42
N THR A 256 -8.41 -4.54 13.78
CA THR A 256 -9.64 -4.29 13.03
C THR A 256 -10.80 -5.01 13.73
N GLN A 257 -11.88 -4.30 14.02
CA GLN A 257 -13.08 -4.84 14.64
C GLN A 257 -14.28 -4.52 13.76
N ILE A 258 -15.02 -5.53 13.33
CA ILE A 258 -16.18 -5.42 12.43
C ILE A 258 -17.39 -5.98 13.16
N PHE A 259 -18.46 -5.20 13.22
CA PHE A 259 -19.70 -5.53 13.90
C PHE A 259 -20.87 -5.48 12.92
N GLY A 260 -21.43 -6.64 12.64
CA GLY A 260 -22.64 -6.81 11.86
C GLY A 260 -23.84 -7.19 12.72
N THR A 261 -25.02 -7.29 12.11
CA THR A 261 -26.26 -7.67 12.82
C THR A 261 -26.32 -9.15 13.20
N GLU A 262 -25.57 -10.01 12.49
CA GLU A 262 -25.58 -11.46 12.67
C GLU A 262 -24.22 -12.02 13.11
N GLY A 263 -23.16 -11.19 13.14
CA GLY A 263 -21.84 -11.63 13.58
C GLY A 263 -20.84 -10.51 13.70
N SER A 264 -19.71 -10.82 14.34
CA SER A 264 -18.60 -9.89 14.57
C SER A 264 -17.27 -10.54 14.30
N VAL A 265 -16.31 -9.73 13.80
CA VAL A 265 -14.95 -10.16 13.52
C VAL A 265 -13.96 -9.26 14.23
N ILE A 266 -12.91 -9.84 14.80
CA ILE A 266 -11.74 -9.11 15.29
C ILE A 266 -10.51 -9.69 14.58
N LEU A 267 -9.71 -8.84 13.96
CA LEU A 267 -8.44 -9.19 13.35
C LEU A 267 -7.32 -8.40 14.04
N GLU A 268 -6.30 -9.12 14.51
CA GLU A 268 -5.10 -8.55 15.12
C GLU A 268 -3.87 -8.91 14.29
N ASP A 269 -3.26 -7.93 13.62
CA ASP A 269 -2.16 -8.16 12.70
C ASP A 269 -0.89 -8.73 13.35
N LYS A 270 -0.68 -8.47 14.64
CA LYS A 270 0.54 -8.91 15.33
C LYS A 270 0.75 -10.43 15.24
N ASN A 271 -0.34 -11.19 15.28
CA ASN A 271 -0.31 -12.65 15.23
C ASN A 271 -1.11 -13.20 14.04
N GLU A 272 -1.62 -12.33 13.16
CA GLU A 272 -2.58 -12.68 12.10
C GLU A 272 -3.75 -13.52 12.65
N GLU A 273 -4.20 -13.18 13.86
CA GLU A 273 -5.30 -13.87 14.52
C GLU A 273 -6.63 -13.24 14.12
N ILE A 274 -7.55 -14.09 13.68
CA ILE A 274 -8.91 -13.70 13.39
C ILE A 274 -9.88 -14.39 14.35
N LEU A 275 -10.67 -13.59 15.04
CA LEU A 275 -11.73 -14.04 15.94
C LEU A 275 -13.07 -13.79 15.27
N LEU A 276 -13.91 -14.80 15.20
CA LEU A 276 -15.26 -14.73 14.64
C LEU A 276 -16.27 -15.18 15.69
N ALA A 277 -17.33 -14.38 15.87
CA ALA A 277 -18.51 -14.77 16.63
C ALA A 277 -19.76 -14.56 15.77
N LYS A 278 -20.64 -15.54 15.69
CA LYS A 278 -22.02 -15.34 15.25
C LYS A 278 -22.84 -14.76 16.40
N LYS A 279 -23.98 -14.17 16.07
CA LYS A 279 -24.90 -13.63 17.06
C LYS A 279 -25.23 -14.67 18.14
N ASN A 280 -25.10 -14.24 19.40
CA ASN A 280 -25.29 -15.06 20.59
C ASN A 280 -24.28 -16.23 20.77
N GLU A 281 -23.18 -16.26 20.00
CA GLU A 281 -22.07 -17.19 20.20
C GLU A 281 -20.85 -16.46 20.78
N GLU A 282 -19.95 -17.23 21.42
CA GLU A 282 -18.64 -16.72 21.83
C GLU A 282 -17.68 -16.62 20.65
N PHE A 283 -16.67 -15.75 20.77
CA PHE A 283 -15.62 -15.63 19.76
C PHE A 283 -14.81 -16.91 19.64
N LYS A 284 -14.70 -17.41 18.43
CA LYS A 284 -13.84 -18.54 18.07
C LYS A 284 -12.62 -18.03 17.30
N LYS A 285 -11.44 -18.48 17.71
CA LYS A 285 -10.18 -18.19 17.00
C LYS A 285 -10.11 -19.04 15.74
N LEU A 286 -9.82 -18.39 14.63
CA LEU A 286 -9.59 -19.01 13.33
C LEU A 286 -8.20 -18.59 12.82
N TYR A 287 -7.64 -19.41 11.96
CA TYR A 287 -6.37 -19.15 11.31
C TYR A 287 -6.44 -19.61 9.86
N PHE A 288 -6.02 -18.73 8.95
CA PHE A 288 -5.92 -19.01 7.53
C PHE A 288 -4.48 -18.75 7.10
N GLU A 289 -3.76 -19.84 6.85
CA GLU A 289 -2.37 -19.75 6.42
C GLU A 289 -2.26 -19.14 5.03
N ASP A 290 -1.31 -18.20 4.85
CA ASP A 290 -0.96 -17.72 3.52
C ASP A 290 -0.12 -18.79 2.82
N PRO A 291 -0.51 -19.25 1.61
CA PRO A 291 0.19 -20.31 0.90
C PRO A 291 1.64 -19.94 0.56
N ASN A 292 1.97 -18.67 0.58
CA ASN A 292 3.32 -18.17 0.29
C ASN A 292 4.19 -17.99 1.56
N ALA A 293 3.65 -18.22 2.76
CA ALA A 293 4.38 -18.00 4.02
C ALA A 293 5.60 -18.91 4.20
N SER A 294 5.63 -20.06 3.51
CA SER A 294 6.73 -21.04 3.54
C SER A 294 7.76 -20.86 2.44
N LEU A 295 7.57 -19.90 1.52
CA LEU A 295 8.50 -19.67 0.41
C LEU A 295 9.84 -19.13 0.90
N ASP A 296 10.93 -19.67 0.34
CA ASP A 296 12.27 -19.25 0.71
C ASP A 296 12.56 -17.81 0.31
N GLY A 297 13.27 -17.08 1.18
CA GLY A 297 13.63 -15.68 0.96
C GLY A 297 12.48 -14.67 1.11
N ILE A 298 11.24 -15.11 1.36
CA ILE A 298 10.12 -14.21 1.64
C ILE A 298 10.12 -13.83 3.12
N ASN A 299 10.13 -12.53 3.41
CA ASN A 299 9.97 -12.03 4.77
C ASN A 299 8.54 -12.36 5.26
N LYS A 300 8.43 -12.97 6.44
CA LYS A 300 7.16 -13.45 7.00
C LYS A 300 6.19 -12.36 7.48
N GLY A 301 6.47 -11.08 7.21
CA GLY A 301 5.54 -9.98 7.49
C GLY A 301 4.34 -9.98 6.53
N ILE A 302 3.18 -9.54 7.01
CA ILE A 302 1.95 -9.44 6.21
C ILE A 302 2.12 -8.60 4.94
N TRP A 303 3.04 -7.64 4.97
CA TRP A 303 3.37 -6.74 3.86
C TRP A 303 4.19 -7.39 2.74
N ASN A 304 4.76 -8.56 2.95
CA ASN A 304 5.67 -9.20 2.00
C ASN A 304 5.08 -10.49 1.42
N VAL A 305 4.44 -11.30 2.26
CA VAL A 305 3.90 -12.60 1.83
C VAL A 305 2.82 -12.42 0.77
N SER A 306 1.90 -11.49 1.00
CA SER A 306 0.78 -11.22 0.09
C SER A 306 1.21 -10.61 -1.26
N VAL A 307 2.39 -9.98 -1.34
CA VAL A 307 2.97 -9.45 -2.58
C VAL A 307 3.23 -10.57 -3.60
N VAL A 308 3.54 -11.79 -3.17
CA VAL A 308 3.73 -12.92 -4.08
C VAL A 308 2.46 -13.18 -4.89
N SER A 309 1.31 -13.30 -4.21
CA SER A 309 0.01 -13.53 -4.87
C SER A 309 -0.40 -12.34 -5.74
N LEU A 310 -0.11 -11.10 -5.31
CA LEU A 310 -0.34 -9.89 -6.09
C LEU A 310 0.43 -9.94 -7.42
N LEU A 311 1.73 -10.24 -7.37
CA LEU A 311 2.57 -10.31 -8.57
C LEU A 311 2.22 -11.50 -9.46
N GLN A 312 1.77 -12.63 -8.89
CA GLN A 312 1.26 -13.77 -9.65
C GLN A 312 0.02 -13.39 -10.46
N GLU A 313 -0.95 -12.73 -9.84
CA GLU A 313 -2.16 -12.24 -10.55
C GLU A 313 -1.81 -11.24 -11.65
N LEU A 314 -1.00 -10.22 -11.32
CA LEU A 314 -0.62 -9.19 -12.26
C LEU A 314 0.15 -9.76 -13.48
N THR A 315 1.15 -10.59 -13.23
CA THR A 315 1.95 -11.18 -14.33
C THR A 315 1.14 -12.17 -15.17
N SER A 316 0.20 -12.90 -14.55
CA SER A 316 -0.73 -13.77 -15.30
C SER A 316 -1.67 -12.97 -16.16
N ALA A 317 -2.27 -11.89 -15.62
CA ALA A 317 -3.14 -11.00 -16.38
C ALA A 317 -2.42 -10.39 -17.60
N ILE A 318 -1.15 -9.97 -17.44
CA ILE A 318 -0.35 -9.43 -18.53
C ILE A 318 -0.07 -10.52 -19.60
N LYS A 319 0.36 -11.73 -19.20
CA LYS A 319 0.65 -12.84 -20.11
C LYS A 319 -0.57 -13.28 -20.92
N GLU A 320 -1.73 -13.29 -20.28
CA GLU A 320 -3.01 -13.71 -20.86
C GLU A 320 -3.76 -12.55 -21.54
N ASN A 321 -3.24 -11.33 -21.46
CA ASN A 321 -3.87 -10.11 -21.95
C ASN A 321 -5.34 -9.97 -21.50
N ARG A 322 -5.58 -10.19 -20.21
CA ARG A 322 -6.90 -10.12 -19.57
C ARG A 322 -6.97 -9.06 -18.49
N LYS A 323 -8.17 -8.69 -18.11
CA LYS A 323 -8.38 -7.87 -16.90
C LYS A 323 -7.92 -8.63 -15.64
N LEU A 324 -7.59 -7.87 -14.60
CA LEU A 324 -7.34 -8.44 -13.28
C LEU A 324 -8.60 -9.15 -12.76
N HIS A 325 -8.44 -10.36 -12.24
CA HIS A 325 -9.51 -11.05 -11.52
C HIS A 325 -9.60 -10.55 -10.07
N HIS A 326 -8.47 -10.13 -9.51
CA HIS A 326 -8.34 -9.68 -8.13
C HIS A 326 -7.28 -8.57 -8.04
N GLY A 327 -7.37 -7.74 -6.99
CA GLY A 327 -6.43 -6.65 -6.74
C GLY A 327 -7.07 -5.27 -6.81
N SER A 328 -6.26 -4.25 -6.62
CA SER A 328 -6.64 -2.84 -6.62
C SER A 328 -6.16 -2.20 -7.93
N THR A 329 -7.09 -1.65 -8.71
CA THR A 329 -6.78 -0.95 -9.96
C THR A 329 -6.47 0.53 -9.72
N PHE A 330 -6.05 1.28 -10.76
CA PHE A 330 -5.92 2.74 -10.66
C PHE A 330 -7.26 3.44 -10.42
N LEU A 331 -8.40 2.82 -10.76
CA LEU A 331 -9.71 3.33 -10.38
C LEU A 331 -9.92 3.22 -8.86
N ASP A 332 -9.55 2.09 -8.26
CA ASP A 332 -9.55 1.92 -6.81
C ASP A 332 -8.58 2.91 -6.15
N GLY A 333 -7.39 3.08 -6.73
CA GLY A 333 -6.38 4.04 -6.29
C GLY A 333 -6.88 5.49 -6.32
N LEU A 334 -7.55 5.91 -7.39
CA LEU A 334 -8.16 7.24 -7.49
C LEU A 334 -9.22 7.44 -6.40
N LYS A 335 -10.14 6.49 -6.25
CA LYS A 335 -11.20 6.56 -5.24
C LYS A 335 -10.63 6.55 -3.81
N ASN A 336 -9.55 5.81 -3.58
CA ASN A 336 -8.80 5.83 -2.34
C ASN A 336 -8.18 7.21 -2.09
N GLN A 337 -7.50 7.78 -3.10
CA GLN A 337 -6.86 9.08 -2.99
C GLN A 337 -7.86 10.21 -2.72
N ILE A 338 -9.05 10.18 -3.33
CA ILE A 338 -10.14 11.13 -3.04
C ILE A 338 -10.48 11.13 -1.53
N VAL A 339 -10.57 9.96 -0.92
CA VAL A 339 -10.86 9.88 0.53
C VAL A 339 -9.67 10.38 1.36
N VAL A 340 -8.43 10.05 0.99
CA VAL A 340 -7.22 10.57 1.64
C VAL A 340 -7.19 12.10 1.60
N ASP A 341 -7.46 12.68 0.44
CA ASP A 341 -7.49 14.14 0.25
C ASP A 341 -8.60 14.79 1.09
N ALA A 342 -9.80 14.20 1.11
CA ALA A 342 -10.92 14.68 1.90
C ALA A 342 -10.65 14.65 3.43
N VAL A 343 -9.92 13.64 3.94
CA VAL A 343 -9.48 13.62 5.36
C VAL A 343 -8.52 14.78 5.64
N LYS A 344 -7.56 15.04 4.73
CA LYS A 344 -6.62 16.15 4.86
C LYS A 344 -7.35 17.51 4.80
N GLU A 345 -8.28 17.67 3.87
CA GLU A 345 -9.09 18.89 3.74
C GLU A 345 -9.95 19.13 4.98
N SER A 346 -10.58 18.11 5.56
CA SER A 346 -11.34 18.19 6.81
C SER A 346 -10.50 18.74 7.97
N THR A 347 -9.17 18.54 7.96
CA THR A 347 -8.24 19.09 8.95
C THR A 347 -8.14 20.62 8.85
N VAL A 348 -8.17 21.17 7.64
CA VAL A 348 -7.94 22.60 7.36
C VAL A 348 -9.20 23.44 7.64
N GLN A 349 -10.39 22.85 7.54
CA GLN A 349 -11.68 23.54 7.74
C GLN A 349 -12.01 23.85 9.22
N ARG A 350 -11.11 23.58 10.15
CA ARG A 350 -11.22 23.89 11.59
C ARG A 350 -10.35 25.07 11.98
#